data_78de2c69f8d88496a3e8e616bf0b226a
#
_entry.id   78de2c69f8d88496a3e8e616bf0b226a
#
_cell.length_a   1.000
_cell.length_b   1.000
_cell.length_c   1.000
_cell.angle_alpha   90.00
_cell.angle_beta   90.00
_cell.angle_gamma   90.00
#
_symmetry.space_group_name_H-M   'P 1'
#
loop_
_entity.id
_entity.type
_entity.pdbx_description
1 polymer ?
#
loop_
_entity_poly.entity_id
_entity_poly.type
_entity_poly.pdbx_seq_one_letter_code
_entity_poly.pdbx_strand_id
1 'polypeptide(L)'
;MKVGTFEVEGKKRLGAFENEWAVDLNTAYRVLLTEKGGIESEVRADHELPSDMISFIEKMDISLQIAKEVLDYVRKKNYQLPGCVHPLSQITFRASHRPPKIVCTGTNYEDYRRIIGIPFSPVPLVFLKSPSAVIGHEETIYLPTGYGVFYHEWEFSCVISKRCKKVPKERVNEVIFGYTMVDDITARSLEATNREFQPWGKNIDTFAPMGPWIVTPDEMPKNIYNLKTLRRLNGKLECESNTSNMRLGFGEIIEFITTFWTLEPGDVVTTATPPAGPFKPGDVIEAEIEGIGVLRNPVEAIKVDLKYSQQINLKDIV
;
A
#
# COMPACT_ATOMS: atom_id res chain seq x y z
N MET A 1 13.98 -1.43 6.67
CA MET A 1 13.87 0.00 6.33
C MET A 1 12.45 0.34 5.97
N LYS A 2 11.90 1.48 6.41
CA LYS A 2 10.61 2.02 5.98
C LYS A 2 10.85 3.05 4.89
N VAL A 3 10.35 2.81 3.67
CA VAL A 3 10.55 3.70 2.52
C VAL A 3 9.22 4.10 1.89
N GLY A 4 9.14 5.32 1.38
CA GLY A 4 7.92 5.84 0.78
C GLY A 4 8.13 7.20 0.14
N THR A 5 7.06 7.78 -0.36
CA THR A 5 7.06 9.12 -0.95
C THR A 5 6.41 10.11 0.01
N PHE A 6 7.05 11.23 0.21
CA PHE A 6 6.50 12.37 0.92
C PHE A 6 6.65 13.66 0.11
N GLU A 7 5.91 14.67 0.50
CA GLU A 7 6.01 15.99 -0.09
C GLU A 7 6.37 17.01 0.98
N VAL A 8 7.32 17.85 0.66
CA VAL A 8 7.74 18.99 1.46
C VAL A 8 8.00 20.17 0.53
N GLU A 9 7.53 21.37 0.89
CA GLU A 9 7.67 22.60 0.07
C GLU A 9 7.19 22.40 -1.39
N GLY A 10 6.10 21.63 -1.58
CA GLY A 10 5.53 21.36 -2.90
C GLY A 10 6.34 20.40 -3.78
N LYS A 11 7.38 19.75 -3.24
CA LYS A 11 8.22 18.80 -3.98
C LYS A 11 8.09 17.40 -3.40
N LYS A 12 7.79 16.44 -4.27
CA LYS A 12 7.79 15.02 -3.92
C LYS A 12 9.22 14.50 -3.76
N ARG A 13 9.42 13.67 -2.75
CA ARG A 13 10.70 13.09 -2.37
C ARG A 13 10.55 11.61 -2.09
N LEU A 14 11.52 10.81 -2.52
CA LEU A 14 11.69 9.45 -2.03
C LEU A 14 12.38 9.51 -0.67
N GLY A 15 11.75 8.96 0.34
CA GLY A 15 12.26 9.03 1.71
C GLY A 15 12.37 7.70 2.42
N ALA A 16 13.23 7.69 3.43
CA ALA A 16 13.19 6.71 4.50
C ALA A 16 12.61 7.36 5.76
N PHE A 17 11.86 6.56 6.53
CA PHE A 17 11.18 7.03 7.73
C PHE A 17 11.75 6.33 8.96
N GLU A 18 12.26 7.13 9.89
CA GLU A 18 12.81 6.65 11.17
C GLU A 18 12.35 7.55 12.32
N ASN A 19 11.83 6.94 13.38
CA ASN A 19 11.32 7.67 14.54
C ASN A 19 10.32 8.75 14.10
N GLU A 20 10.62 10.03 14.34
CA GLU A 20 9.83 11.19 13.97
C GLU A 20 10.34 11.92 12.72
N TRP A 21 11.23 11.29 11.93
CA TRP A 21 11.92 11.92 10.82
C TRP A 21 11.63 11.24 9.49
N ALA A 22 11.49 12.06 8.46
CA ALA A 22 11.57 11.69 7.05
C ALA A 22 12.92 12.15 6.49
N VAL A 23 13.67 11.24 5.91
CA VAL A 23 14.97 11.51 5.29
C VAL A 23 14.82 11.48 3.78
N ASP A 24 15.06 12.62 3.10
CA ASP A 24 15.19 12.67 1.64
C ASP A 24 16.47 11.94 1.23
N LEU A 25 16.31 10.71 0.78
CA LEU A 25 17.43 9.80 0.52
C LEU A 25 18.37 10.32 -0.56
N ASN A 26 17.84 10.80 -1.68
CA ASN A 26 18.65 11.29 -2.79
C ASN A 26 19.41 12.56 -2.40
N THR A 27 18.73 13.53 -1.77
CA THR A 27 19.37 14.79 -1.34
C THR A 27 20.43 14.53 -0.26
N ALA A 28 20.16 13.67 0.72
CA ALA A 28 21.13 13.32 1.75
C ALA A 28 22.34 12.57 1.17
N TYR A 29 22.14 11.75 0.14
CA TYR A 29 23.25 11.08 -0.56
C TYR A 29 24.11 12.06 -1.32
N ARG A 30 23.54 13.07 -1.98
CA ARG A 30 24.33 14.17 -2.62
C ARG A 30 25.22 14.87 -1.62
N VAL A 31 24.70 15.20 -0.43
CA VAL A 31 25.50 15.82 0.63
C VAL A 31 26.62 14.89 1.09
N LEU A 32 26.34 13.62 1.33
CA LEU A 32 27.34 12.62 1.72
C LEU A 32 28.45 12.49 0.68
N LEU A 33 28.09 12.42 -0.61
CA LEU A 33 29.08 12.36 -1.70
C LEU A 33 29.96 13.62 -1.75
N THR A 34 29.36 14.80 -1.58
CA THR A 34 30.09 16.09 -1.59
C THR A 34 31.06 16.17 -0.41
N GLU A 35 30.66 15.76 0.81
CA GLU A 35 31.55 15.71 1.98
C GLU A 35 32.73 14.73 1.78
N LYS A 36 32.51 13.65 1.01
CA LYS A 36 33.59 12.70 0.65
C LYS A 36 34.49 13.20 -0.49
N GLY A 37 34.34 14.45 -0.97
CA GLY A 37 35.09 15.01 -2.07
C GLY A 37 34.71 14.46 -3.46
N GLY A 38 33.49 13.92 -3.59
CA GLY A 38 32.99 13.39 -4.86
C GLY A 38 32.76 14.48 -5.90
N ILE A 39 33.24 14.23 -7.12
CA ILE A 39 32.90 15.04 -8.30
C ILE A 39 31.55 14.57 -8.84
N GLU A 40 30.74 15.50 -9.39
CA GLU A 40 29.43 15.19 -9.98
C GLU A 40 28.46 14.48 -9.02
N SER A 41 28.45 14.87 -7.74
CA SER A 41 27.65 14.26 -6.67
C SER A 41 26.14 14.17 -7.02
N GLU A 42 25.63 15.13 -7.78
CA GLU A 42 24.23 15.15 -8.21
C GLU A 42 23.93 14.04 -9.24
N VAL A 43 24.70 13.97 -10.31
CA VAL A 43 24.53 12.97 -11.39
C VAL A 43 24.70 11.56 -10.81
N ARG A 44 25.68 11.39 -9.93
CA ARG A 44 25.91 10.12 -9.28
C ARG A 44 24.77 9.73 -8.36
N ALA A 45 24.26 10.66 -7.56
CA ALA A 45 23.14 10.39 -6.67
C ALA A 45 21.86 10.00 -7.46
N ASP A 46 21.55 10.72 -8.53
CA ASP A 46 20.39 10.41 -9.37
C ASP A 46 20.50 9.04 -10.06
N HIS A 47 21.71 8.62 -10.36
CA HIS A 47 21.95 7.30 -10.95
C HIS A 47 21.92 6.16 -9.91
N GLU A 48 22.57 6.32 -8.76
CA GLU A 48 22.76 5.26 -7.77
C GLU A 48 21.61 5.17 -6.76
N LEU A 49 21.00 6.30 -6.41
CA LEU A 49 19.88 6.41 -5.47
C LEU A 49 18.77 7.30 -6.06
N PRO A 50 18.01 6.78 -7.03
CA PRO A 50 16.95 7.54 -7.71
C PRO A 50 15.94 8.17 -6.75
N SER A 51 15.36 9.30 -7.17
CA SER A 51 14.36 10.04 -6.38
C SER A 51 12.91 9.54 -6.59
N ASP A 52 12.70 8.51 -7.40
CA ASP A 52 11.41 7.86 -7.59
C ASP A 52 11.45 6.38 -7.15
N MET A 53 10.31 5.90 -6.65
CA MET A 53 10.22 4.58 -6.03
C MET A 53 10.41 3.43 -7.02
N ILE A 54 9.93 3.53 -8.26
CA ILE A 54 10.05 2.43 -9.24
C ILE A 54 11.51 2.24 -9.61
N SER A 55 12.22 3.30 -9.97
CA SER A 55 13.66 3.24 -10.25
C SER A 55 14.48 2.78 -9.04
N PHE A 56 14.06 3.16 -7.82
CA PHE A 56 14.68 2.69 -6.59
C PHE A 56 14.51 1.17 -6.41
N ILE A 57 13.31 0.64 -6.68
CA ILE A 57 13.00 -0.79 -6.63
C ILE A 57 13.78 -1.56 -7.69
N GLU A 58 13.84 -1.07 -8.93
CA GLU A 58 14.57 -1.71 -10.02
C GLU A 58 16.07 -1.88 -9.74
N LYS A 59 16.62 -0.95 -8.95
CA LYS A 59 18.04 -0.96 -8.53
C LYS A 59 18.22 -1.45 -7.08
N MET A 60 17.28 -2.21 -6.54
CA MET A 60 17.18 -2.50 -5.10
C MET A 60 18.50 -2.95 -4.45
N ASP A 61 19.31 -3.76 -5.12
CA ASP A 61 20.56 -4.28 -4.58
C ASP A 61 21.56 -3.15 -4.25
N ILE A 62 21.62 -2.13 -5.12
CA ILE A 62 22.46 -0.95 -4.96
C ILE A 62 21.75 0.09 -4.08
N SER A 63 20.51 0.43 -4.43
CA SER A 63 19.75 1.50 -3.79
C SER A 63 19.51 1.24 -2.30
N LEU A 64 19.20 0.02 -1.89
CA LEU A 64 19.02 -0.33 -0.47
C LEU A 64 20.33 -0.26 0.32
N GLN A 65 21.44 -0.68 -0.28
CA GLN A 65 22.76 -0.58 0.37
C GLN A 65 23.14 0.88 0.59
N ILE A 66 23.00 1.71 -0.44
CA ILE A 66 23.29 3.15 -0.35
C ILE A 66 22.35 3.85 0.63
N ALA A 67 21.04 3.52 0.59
CA ALA A 67 20.08 4.09 1.53
C ALA A 67 20.44 3.77 2.99
N LYS A 68 20.93 2.56 3.30
CA LYS A 68 21.45 2.21 4.62
C LYS A 68 22.67 3.06 5.01
N GLU A 69 23.61 3.27 4.07
CA GLU A 69 24.77 4.15 4.30
C GLU A 69 24.34 5.60 4.57
N VAL A 70 23.36 6.10 3.82
CA VAL A 70 22.79 7.44 4.02
C VAL A 70 22.13 7.55 5.40
N LEU A 71 21.35 6.58 5.81
CA LEU A 71 20.72 6.58 7.14
C LEU A 71 21.77 6.55 8.26
N ASP A 72 22.83 5.76 8.12
CA ASP A 72 23.95 5.74 9.08
C ASP A 72 24.66 7.09 9.16
N TYR A 73 24.82 7.76 8.03
CA TYR A 73 25.37 9.12 7.98
C TYR A 73 24.44 10.12 8.67
N VAL A 74 23.14 10.09 8.38
CA VAL A 74 22.14 10.97 9.01
C VAL A 74 22.09 10.77 10.54
N ARG A 75 22.13 9.52 11.00
CA ARG A 75 22.17 9.18 12.43
C ARG A 75 23.41 9.75 13.11
N LYS A 76 24.60 9.65 12.47
CA LYS A 76 25.86 10.27 12.95
C LYS A 76 25.80 11.78 13.05
N LYS A 77 24.97 12.42 12.22
CA LYS A 77 24.67 13.87 12.28
C LYS A 77 23.53 14.20 13.25
N ASN A 78 23.03 13.23 14.06
CA ASN A 78 21.89 13.39 14.97
C ASN A 78 20.64 13.96 14.28
N TYR A 79 20.37 13.55 13.03
CA TYR A 79 19.29 14.04 12.16
C TYR A 79 19.35 15.55 11.87
N GLN A 80 20.48 16.19 12.13
CA GLN A 80 20.70 17.61 11.86
C GLN A 80 21.32 17.80 10.48
N LEU A 81 20.52 17.63 9.45
CA LEU A 81 20.91 17.79 8.05
C LEU A 81 19.85 18.63 7.32
N PRO A 82 19.97 19.99 7.37
CA PRO A 82 18.96 20.87 6.79
C PRO A 82 18.71 20.59 5.31
N GLY A 83 17.43 20.60 4.91
CA GLY A 83 17.01 20.33 3.54
C GLY A 83 16.98 18.85 3.16
N CYS A 84 17.49 17.95 4.03
CA CYS A 84 17.48 16.52 3.80
C CYS A 84 16.63 15.75 4.82
N VAL A 85 16.50 16.28 6.03
CA VAL A 85 15.77 15.64 7.14
C VAL A 85 14.65 16.56 7.59
N HIS A 86 13.45 16.01 7.65
CA HIS A 86 12.21 16.73 7.94
C HIS A 86 11.43 16.02 9.05
N PRO A 87 10.87 16.74 10.05
CA PRO A 87 9.93 16.14 10.99
C PRO A 87 8.71 15.57 10.26
N LEU A 88 8.19 14.42 10.69
CA LEU A 88 6.97 13.83 10.11
C LEU A 88 5.76 14.78 10.19
N SER A 89 5.73 15.68 11.18
CA SER A 89 4.68 16.69 11.33
C SER A 89 4.73 17.81 10.29
N GLN A 90 5.81 17.93 9.51
CA GLN A 90 6.04 18.99 8.51
C GLN A 90 5.99 18.50 7.07
N ILE A 91 5.72 17.22 6.89
CA ILE A 91 5.61 16.63 5.55
C ILE A 91 4.15 16.30 5.24
N THR A 92 3.85 16.13 3.96
CA THR A 92 2.63 15.48 3.51
C THR A 92 2.98 14.08 3.00
N PHE A 93 2.38 13.06 3.59
CA PHE A 93 2.52 11.71 3.06
C PHE A 93 1.88 11.61 1.68
N ARG A 94 2.51 10.84 0.82
CA ARG A 94 1.97 10.47 -0.49
C ARG A 94 1.97 8.96 -0.61
N ALA A 95 1.16 8.43 -1.53
CA ALA A 95 1.29 7.02 -1.89
C ALA A 95 2.76 6.72 -2.20
N SER A 96 3.28 5.59 -1.71
CA SER A 96 4.70 5.24 -1.88
C SER A 96 5.13 5.30 -3.34
N HIS A 97 4.24 4.90 -4.25
CA HIS A 97 4.36 5.02 -5.69
C HIS A 97 2.98 4.83 -6.34
N ARG A 98 2.91 4.95 -7.65
CA ARG A 98 1.76 4.53 -8.45
C ARG A 98 2.10 3.17 -9.07
N PRO A 99 1.54 2.05 -8.56
CA PRO A 99 1.85 0.72 -9.06
C PRO A 99 1.51 0.58 -10.55
N PRO A 100 2.30 -0.13 -11.36
CA PRO A 100 1.88 -0.48 -12.72
C PRO A 100 0.55 -1.24 -12.74
N LYS A 101 0.34 -2.14 -11.78
CA LYS A 101 -0.95 -2.77 -11.47
C LYS A 101 -1.04 -3.17 -9.99
N ILE A 102 -2.27 -3.30 -9.51
CA ILE A 102 -2.58 -3.85 -8.19
C ILE A 102 -3.37 -5.13 -8.44
N VAL A 103 -2.82 -6.25 -8.02
CA VAL A 103 -3.47 -7.56 -8.10
C VAL A 103 -4.02 -7.90 -6.74
N CYS A 104 -5.33 -7.81 -6.60
CA CYS A 104 -6.02 -8.12 -5.37
C CYS A 104 -6.48 -9.57 -5.35
N THR A 105 -6.52 -10.15 -4.13
CA THR A 105 -7.16 -11.43 -3.89
C THR A 105 -8.46 -11.25 -3.12
N GLY A 106 -9.40 -12.18 -3.29
CA GLY A 106 -10.67 -12.16 -2.56
C GLY A 106 -10.80 -13.37 -1.64
N THR A 107 -11.53 -13.19 -0.50
CA THR A 107 -12.01 -14.27 0.35
C THR A 107 -10.91 -15.21 0.87
N ASN A 108 -9.82 -14.65 1.37
CA ASN A 108 -8.67 -15.43 1.82
C ASN A 108 -8.58 -15.59 3.36
N TYR A 109 -9.34 -14.82 4.14
CA TYR A 109 -9.33 -14.88 5.60
C TYR A 109 -10.48 -15.76 6.14
N GLU A 110 -10.13 -16.74 6.98
CA GLU A 110 -11.08 -17.70 7.55
C GLU A 110 -12.12 -17.06 8.45
N ASP A 111 -11.74 -16.10 9.27
CA ASP A 111 -12.64 -15.37 10.15
C ASP A 111 -13.69 -14.58 9.35
N TYR A 112 -13.28 -13.88 8.30
CA TYR A 112 -14.20 -13.14 7.44
C TYR A 112 -15.09 -14.07 6.62
N ARG A 113 -14.52 -15.14 6.07
CA ARG A 113 -15.28 -16.15 5.33
C ARG A 113 -16.43 -16.75 6.16
N ARG A 114 -16.18 -17.03 7.45
CA ARG A 114 -17.22 -17.53 8.37
C ARG A 114 -18.35 -16.53 8.57
N ILE A 115 -18.02 -15.24 8.68
CA ILE A 115 -19.01 -14.16 8.84
C ILE A 115 -19.91 -14.06 7.61
N ILE A 116 -19.35 -14.10 6.40
CA ILE A 116 -20.11 -13.95 5.16
C ILE A 116 -20.71 -15.27 4.63
N GLY A 117 -20.37 -16.40 5.27
CA GLY A 117 -21.03 -17.69 5.01
C GLY A 117 -20.71 -18.33 3.66
N ILE A 118 -19.57 -18.00 3.02
CA ILE A 118 -19.20 -18.55 1.72
C ILE A 118 -18.06 -19.58 1.84
N PRO A 119 -18.00 -20.59 0.96
CA PRO A 119 -16.88 -21.54 0.92
C PRO A 119 -15.62 -20.88 0.38
N PHE A 120 -14.46 -21.45 0.69
CA PHE A 120 -13.24 -21.09 -0.03
C PHE A 120 -13.32 -21.51 -1.49
N SER A 121 -12.81 -20.65 -2.37
CA SER A 121 -12.57 -21.03 -3.74
C SER A 121 -11.46 -22.11 -3.81
N PRO A 122 -11.51 -23.08 -4.73
CA PRO A 122 -10.44 -24.07 -4.92
C PRO A 122 -9.14 -23.42 -5.41
N VAL A 123 -9.21 -22.24 -6.01
CA VAL A 123 -8.09 -21.42 -6.49
C VAL A 123 -8.16 -20.02 -5.94
N PRO A 124 -7.05 -19.27 -5.88
CA PRO A 124 -7.10 -17.85 -5.52
C PRO A 124 -8.08 -17.08 -6.40
N LEU A 125 -8.98 -16.31 -5.79
CA LEU A 125 -9.81 -15.34 -6.50
C LEU A 125 -8.96 -14.10 -6.71
N VAL A 126 -8.72 -13.71 -7.96
CA VAL A 126 -7.88 -12.56 -8.27
C VAL A 126 -8.60 -11.57 -9.16
N PHE A 127 -8.39 -10.28 -8.91
CA PHE A 127 -8.90 -9.17 -9.72
C PHE A 127 -7.90 -8.01 -9.72
N LEU A 128 -8.12 -7.02 -10.56
CA LEU A 128 -7.27 -5.85 -10.65
C LEU A 128 -7.96 -4.63 -10.07
N LYS A 129 -7.19 -3.80 -9.36
CA LYS A 129 -7.55 -2.42 -9.07
C LYS A 129 -6.76 -1.47 -9.96
N SER A 130 -7.43 -0.37 -10.33
CA SER A 130 -6.82 0.67 -11.15
C SER A 130 -5.74 1.43 -10.38
N PRO A 131 -4.57 1.66 -10.99
CA PRO A 131 -3.57 2.56 -10.42
C PRO A 131 -4.09 3.99 -10.19
N SER A 132 -5.14 4.42 -10.89
CA SER A 132 -5.77 5.74 -10.68
C SER A 132 -6.52 5.86 -9.36
N ALA A 133 -6.91 4.73 -8.75
CA ALA A 133 -7.58 4.70 -7.46
C ALA A 133 -6.63 4.93 -6.27
N VAL A 134 -5.31 4.91 -6.49
CA VAL A 134 -4.31 4.97 -5.42
C VAL A 134 -4.20 6.36 -4.82
N ILE A 135 -4.28 6.40 -3.49
CA ILE A 135 -3.95 7.56 -2.64
C ILE A 135 -3.04 7.11 -1.49
N GLY A 136 -2.39 8.06 -0.81
CA GLY A 136 -1.49 7.80 0.31
C GLY A 136 -2.16 7.89 1.68
N HIS A 137 -1.34 7.70 2.70
CA HIS A 137 -1.69 7.95 4.10
C HIS A 137 -2.09 9.41 4.29
N GLU A 138 -3.15 9.67 5.09
CA GLU A 138 -3.77 10.98 5.34
C GLU A 138 -4.41 11.67 4.12
N GLU A 139 -4.36 11.08 2.92
CA GLU A 139 -5.11 11.62 1.78
C GLU A 139 -6.59 11.24 1.89
N THR A 140 -7.48 12.13 1.41
CA THR A 140 -8.93 11.98 1.58
C THR A 140 -9.53 10.95 0.62
N ILE A 141 -10.34 10.05 1.15
CA ILE A 141 -11.20 9.17 0.36
C ILE A 141 -12.47 9.93 0.00
N TYR A 142 -12.79 9.99 -1.29
CA TYR A 142 -14.00 10.64 -1.78
C TYR A 142 -15.07 9.62 -2.15
N LEU A 143 -16.15 9.59 -1.38
CA LEU A 143 -17.28 8.69 -1.61
C LEU A 143 -18.34 9.37 -2.49
N PRO A 144 -18.67 8.81 -3.67
CA PRO A 144 -19.73 9.34 -4.50
C PRO A 144 -21.08 9.20 -3.81
N THR A 145 -21.83 10.32 -3.70
CA THR A 145 -23.17 10.32 -3.09
C THR A 145 -24.17 9.52 -3.93
N GLY A 146 -25.06 8.80 -3.25
CA GLY A 146 -26.14 8.04 -3.92
C GLY A 146 -25.81 6.60 -4.32
N TYR A 147 -24.61 6.10 -3.96
CA TYR A 147 -24.17 4.72 -4.30
C TYR A 147 -24.26 3.70 -3.15
N GLY A 148 -25.01 4.01 -2.11
CA GLY A 148 -25.31 3.07 -1.03
C GLY A 148 -24.20 2.92 -0.01
N VAL A 149 -23.77 1.70 0.28
CA VAL A 149 -22.86 1.35 1.37
C VAL A 149 -21.46 1.12 0.86
N PHE A 150 -20.47 1.65 1.59
CA PHE A 150 -19.05 1.47 1.32
C PHE A 150 -18.41 0.67 2.44
N TYR A 151 -17.46 -0.19 2.09
CA TYR A 151 -16.74 -1.05 3.03
C TYR A 151 -15.25 -0.74 3.04
N HIS A 152 -14.69 -0.76 4.25
CA HIS A 152 -13.28 -0.68 4.57
C HIS A 152 -12.72 -2.11 4.58
N GLU A 153 -11.89 -2.43 3.60
CA GLU A 153 -11.32 -3.76 3.34
C GLU A 153 -9.81 -3.67 3.33
N TRP A 154 -9.18 -3.58 4.51
CA TRP A 154 -7.72 -3.41 4.63
C TRP A 154 -6.98 -4.72 4.40
N GLU A 155 -5.93 -4.69 3.59
CA GLU A 155 -5.26 -5.87 3.10
C GLU A 155 -3.74 -5.83 3.32
N PHE A 156 -3.19 -6.87 3.90
CA PHE A 156 -1.75 -7.07 3.92
C PHE A 156 -1.25 -7.27 2.50
N SER A 157 -0.22 -6.54 2.10
CA SER A 157 0.20 -6.45 0.71
C SER A 157 1.72 -6.52 0.57
N CYS A 158 2.20 -7.02 -0.56
CA CYS A 158 3.61 -6.94 -0.92
C CYS A 158 3.81 -6.16 -2.21
N VAL A 159 5.01 -5.60 -2.36
CA VAL A 159 5.48 -4.88 -3.55
C VAL A 159 6.51 -5.76 -4.27
N ILE A 160 6.39 -5.91 -5.58
CA ILE A 160 7.25 -6.73 -6.41
C ILE A 160 8.55 -5.98 -6.73
N SER A 161 9.69 -6.68 -6.61
CA SER A 161 11.02 -6.11 -6.82
C SER A 161 11.51 -6.15 -8.25
N LYS A 162 11.13 -7.15 -9.01
CA LYS A 162 11.64 -7.39 -10.37
C LYS A 162 10.62 -8.07 -11.26
N ARG A 163 10.78 -7.89 -12.57
CA ARG A 163 9.98 -8.60 -13.57
C ARG A 163 10.05 -10.11 -13.34
N CYS A 164 8.90 -10.76 -13.19
CA CYS A 164 8.85 -12.18 -12.91
C CYS A 164 7.63 -12.87 -13.53
N LYS A 165 7.80 -14.16 -13.81
CA LYS A 165 6.83 -15.05 -14.44
C LYS A 165 7.10 -16.50 -13.98
N LYS A 166 6.05 -17.29 -13.74
CA LYS A 166 6.15 -18.68 -13.29
C LYS A 166 7.05 -18.85 -12.06
N VAL A 167 6.81 -18.03 -11.02
CA VAL A 167 7.59 -18.06 -9.78
C VAL A 167 7.09 -19.20 -8.89
N PRO A 168 7.92 -20.20 -8.56
CA PRO A 168 7.54 -21.22 -7.60
C PRO A 168 7.33 -20.62 -6.21
N LYS A 169 6.37 -21.13 -5.45
CA LYS A 169 6.02 -20.59 -4.13
C LYS A 169 7.17 -20.53 -3.14
N GLU A 170 8.13 -21.45 -3.24
CA GLU A 170 9.33 -21.50 -2.40
C GLU A 170 10.32 -20.35 -2.70
N ARG A 171 10.17 -19.71 -3.86
CA ARG A 171 11.08 -18.66 -4.35
C ARG A 171 10.46 -17.27 -4.37
N VAL A 172 9.25 -17.08 -3.84
CA VAL A 172 8.56 -15.77 -3.90
C VAL A 172 9.29 -14.68 -3.16
N ASN A 173 10.06 -14.99 -2.11
CA ASN A 173 10.87 -14.01 -1.39
C ASN A 173 11.97 -13.38 -2.25
N GLU A 174 12.35 -14.00 -3.38
CA GLU A 174 13.33 -13.45 -4.32
C GLU A 174 12.75 -12.34 -5.21
N VAL A 175 11.44 -12.18 -5.22
CA VAL A 175 10.71 -11.22 -6.05
C VAL A 175 9.90 -10.20 -5.23
N ILE A 176 9.98 -10.24 -3.91
CA ILE A 176 9.34 -9.28 -3.01
C ILE A 176 10.35 -8.20 -2.62
N PHE A 177 10.00 -6.94 -2.87
CA PHE A 177 10.76 -5.77 -2.43
C PHE A 177 10.47 -5.44 -0.96
N GLY A 178 9.21 -5.51 -0.56
CA GLY A 178 8.78 -5.19 0.80
C GLY A 178 7.28 -5.34 0.98
N TYR A 179 6.81 -4.94 2.14
CA TYR A 179 5.42 -5.11 2.56
C TYR A 179 4.78 -3.76 2.89
N THR A 180 3.49 -3.65 2.61
CA THR A 180 2.67 -2.45 2.85
C THR A 180 1.23 -2.87 3.14
N MET A 181 0.34 -1.90 3.25
CA MET A 181 -1.10 -2.11 3.27
C MET A 181 -1.75 -1.48 2.05
N VAL A 182 -2.80 -2.11 1.54
CA VAL A 182 -3.75 -1.51 0.61
C VAL A 182 -5.13 -1.63 1.23
N ASP A 183 -5.90 -0.56 1.19
CA ASP A 183 -7.30 -0.61 1.54
C ASP A 183 -8.12 -0.77 0.24
N ASP A 184 -8.73 -1.94 0.07
CA ASP A 184 -9.59 -2.25 -1.06
C ASP A 184 -11.00 -1.68 -0.82
N ILE A 185 -11.10 -0.35 -0.82
CA ILE A 185 -12.38 0.32 -0.65
C ILE A 185 -13.38 -0.21 -1.68
N THR A 186 -14.55 -0.60 -1.16
CA THR A 186 -15.58 -1.27 -1.95
C THR A 186 -16.89 -0.53 -1.86
N ALA A 187 -17.41 -0.08 -3.00
CA ALA A 187 -18.82 0.36 -3.12
C ALA A 187 -19.72 -0.86 -3.15
N ARG A 188 -20.05 -1.39 -1.96
CA ARG A 188 -20.72 -2.69 -1.78
C ARG A 188 -22.06 -2.80 -2.50
N SER A 189 -22.84 -1.71 -2.50
CA SER A 189 -24.12 -1.68 -3.20
C SER A 189 -23.95 -1.72 -4.73
N LEU A 190 -22.87 -1.12 -5.26
CA LEU A 190 -22.56 -1.21 -6.70
C LEU A 190 -22.08 -2.61 -7.08
N GLU A 191 -21.19 -3.20 -6.27
CA GLU A 191 -20.71 -4.56 -6.47
C GLU A 191 -21.89 -5.56 -6.51
N ALA A 192 -22.89 -5.37 -5.65
CA ALA A 192 -24.07 -6.21 -5.58
C ALA A 192 -24.98 -6.12 -6.81
N THR A 193 -24.93 -5.01 -7.59
CA THR A 193 -25.73 -4.85 -8.82
C THR A 193 -25.28 -5.77 -9.93
N ASN A 194 -24.00 -6.14 -9.96
CA ASN A 194 -23.47 -7.05 -10.97
C ASN A 194 -22.32 -7.86 -10.40
N ARG A 195 -22.64 -9.00 -9.84
CA ARG A 195 -21.66 -9.90 -9.19
C ARG A 195 -20.62 -10.48 -10.15
N GLU A 196 -20.88 -10.46 -11.45
CA GLU A 196 -19.93 -10.93 -12.46
C GLU A 196 -18.85 -9.86 -12.79
N PHE A 197 -19.16 -8.57 -12.54
CA PHE A 197 -18.27 -7.44 -12.82
C PHE A 197 -17.94 -6.62 -11.56
N GLN A 198 -17.68 -7.30 -10.45
CA GLN A 198 -17.35 -6.71 -9.15
C GLN A 198 -16.30 -5.57 -9.19
N PRO A 199 -15.22 -5.63 -10.04
CA PRO A 199 -14.17 -4.62 -10.00
C PRO A 199 -14.62 -3.19 -10.24
N TRP A 200 -15.75 -2.93 -10.90
CA TRP A 200 -16.17 -1.56 -11.14
C TRP A 200 -16.53 -0.79 -9.85
N GLY A 201 -17.07 -1.47 -8.83
CA GLY A 201 -17.31 -0.89 -7.51
C GLY A 201 -16.06 -0.70 -6.66
N LYS A 202 -14.90 -1.17 -7.14
CA LYS A 202 -13.60 -1.14 -6.47
C LYS A 202 -12.58 -0.20 -7.14
N ASN A 203 -12.90 0.34 -8.34
CA ASN A 203 -11.97 1.13 -9.15
C ASN A 203 -12.35 2.61 -9.28
N ILE A 204 -13.11 3.11 -8.31
CA ILE A 204 -13.41 4.54 -8.19
C ILE A 204 -12.14 5.25 -7.70
N ASP A 205 -11.87 6.44 -8.18
CA ASP A 205 -10.74 7.25 -7.73
C ASP A 205 -10.76 7.35 -6.19
N THR A 206 -9.57 7.31 -5.57
CA THR A 206 -9.32 7.27 -4.12
C THR A 206 -9.67 5.95 -3.40
N PHE A 207 -10.11 4.90 -4.10
CA PHE A 207 -10.54 3.63 -3.49
C PHE A 207 -9.40 2.61 -3.28
N ALA A 208 -8.15 3.05 -3.36
CA ALA A 208 -6.98 2.24 -3.03
C ALA A 208 -5.97 3.03 -2.16
N PRO A 209 -6.35 3.45 -0.94
CA PRO A 209 -5.35 3.93 0.02
C PRO A 209 -4.22 2.92 0.16
N MET A 210 -2.96 3.38 0.05
CA MET A 210 -1.78 2.52 0.10
C MET A 210 -0.69 3.15 0.97
N GLY A 211 -0.20 2.41 1.95
CA GLY A 211 0.84 2.90 2.85
C GLY A 211 0.81 2.33 4.26
N PRO A 212 1.29 3.10 5.23
CA PRO A 212 1.84 4.48 5.13
C PRO A 212 3.17 4.55 4.39
N TRP A 213 3.90 3.45 4.32
CA TRP A 213 5.18 3.22 3.66
C TRP A 213 5.32 1.76 3.22
N ILE A 214 6.41 1.43 2.56
CA ILE A 214 6.83 0.06 2.30
C ILE A 214 7.90 -0.31 3.34
N VAL A 215 7.76 -1.46 3.99
CA VAL A 215 8.73 -2.00 4.96
C VAL A 215 9.53 -3.11 4.29
N THR A 216 10.84 -2.96 4.25
CA THR A 216 11.72 -4.00 3.68
C THR A 216 11.69 -5.28 4.53
N PRO A 217 11.93 -6.46 3.95
CA PRO A 217 11.77 -7.74 4.65
C PRO A 217 12.62 -7.88 5.91
N ASP A 218 13.80 -7.22 5.95
CA ASP A 218 14.72 -7.25 7.10
C ASP A 218 14.19 -6.50 8.34
N GLU A 219 13.18 -5.64 8.20
CA GLU A 219 12.53 -4.94 9.32
C GLU A 219 11.15 -5.48 9.69
N MET A 220 10.62 -6.40 8.90
CA MET A 220 9.37 -7.08 9.26
C MET A 220 9.60 -8.10 10.38
N PRO A 221 8.58 -8.37 11.21
CA PRO A 221 8.63 -9.51 12.12
C PRO A 221 8.95 -10.81 11.37
N LYS A 222 9.74 -11.70 12.01
CA LYS A 222 10.21 -12.94 11.37
C LYS A 222 9.09 -13.81 10.80
N ASN A 223 7.94 -13.82 11.43
CA ASN A 223 6.77 -14.57 10.97
C ASN A 223 5.68 -13.61 10.51
N ILE A 224 5.72 -13.25 9.23
CA ILE A 224 4.70 -12.38 8.60
C ILE A 224 3.31 -13.03 8.52
N TYR A 225 3.20 -14.32 8.79
CA TYR A 225 1.93 -15.07 8.86
C TYR A 225 1.39 -15.20 10.29
N ASN A 226 1.84 -14.33 11.20
CA ASN A 226 1.30 -14.21 12.56
C ASN A 226 1.38 -12.75 13.04
N LEU A 227 0.92 -11.83 12.21
CA LEU A 227 0.87 -10.41 12.52
C LEU A 227 -0.52 -10.04 13.00
N LYS A 228 -0.57 -9.28 14.09
CA LYS A 228 -1.81 -8.65 14.55
C LYS A 228 -2.25 -7.60 13.55
N THR A 229 -3.55 -7.57 13.23
CA THR A 229 -4.14 -6.57 12.35
C THR A 229 -5.41 -5.99 12.95
N LEU A 230 -5.56 -4.68 12.86
CA LEU A 230 -6.63 -3.92 13.51
C LEU A 230 -7.32 -3.01 12.50
N ARG A 231 -8.63 -2.88 12.65
CA ARG A 231 -9.46 -1.87 11.99
C ARG A 231 -10.08 -0.96 13.01
N ARG A 232 -9.95 0.35 12.80
CA ARG A 232 -10.63 1.36 13.61
C ARG A 232 -11.50 2.26 12.74
N LEU A 233 -12.56 2.76 13.35
CA LEU A 233 -13.45 3.77 12.77
C LEU A 233 -13.56 4.91 13.77
N ASN A 234 -13.15 6.12 13.39
CA ASN A 234 -13.14 7.30 14.27
C ASN A 234 -12.34 7.05 15.56
N GLY A 235 -11.18 6.38 15.46
CA GLY A 235 -10.33 6.01 16.57
C GLY A 235 -10.83 4.82 17.42
N LYS A 236 -12.07 4.33 17.21
CA LYS A 236 -12.62 3.20 17.94
C LYS A 236 -12.26 1.88 17.26
N LEU A 237 -11.76 0.91 18.03
CA LEU A 237 -11.49 -0.43 17.54
C LEU A 237 -12.80 -1.13 17.16
N GLU A 238 -12.90 -1.55 15.89
CA GLU A 238 -14.08 -2.24 15.34
C GLU A 238 -13.78 -3.71 15.01
N CYS A 239 -12.51 -4.02 14.68
CA CYS A 239 -12.09 -5.38 14.38
C CYS A 239 -10.64 -5.61 14.76
N GLU A 240 -10.38 -6.80 15.30
CA GLU A 240 -9.05 -7.37 15.49
C GLU A 240 -9.00 -8.71 14.78
N SER A 241 -7.94 -8.94 14.00
CA SER A 241 -7.67 -10.18 13.30
C SER A 241 -6.16 -10.47 13.31
N ASN A 242 -5.75 -11.50 12.57
CA ASN A 242 -4.36 -11.91 12.46
C ASN A 242 -4.09 -12.49 11.08
N THR A 243 -2.90 -12.25 10.53
CA THR A 243 -2.50 -12.81 9.23
C THR A 243 -2.43 -14.35 9.23
N SER A 244 -2.42 -15.00 10.41
CA SER A 244 -2.56 -16.46 10.53
C SER A 244 -3.95 -16.99 10.12
N ASN A 245 -4.95 -16.11 9.98
CA ASN A 245 -6.27 -16.46 9.45
C ASN A 245 -6.29 -16.57 7.92
N MET A 246 -5.20 -16.18 7.23
CA MET A 246 -5.07 -16.37 5.79
C MET A 246 -4.95 -17.85 5.46
N ARG A 247 -5.73 -18.29 4.48
CA ARG A 247 -5.62 -19.64 3.91
C ARG A 247 -4.43 -19.80 2.98
N LEU A 248 -4.17 -18.78 2.16
CA LEU A 248 -3.10 -18.72 1.19
C LEU A 248 -2.14 -17.58 1.57
N GLY A 249 -0.86 -17.90 1.63
CA GLY A 249 0.19 -16.91 1.80
C GLY A 249 0.63 -16.30 0.47
N PHE A 250 1.58 -15.38 0.51
CA PHE A 250 2.16 -14.78 -0.70
C PHE A 250 2.76 -15.83 -1.64
N GLY A 251 3.25 -16.95 -1.09
CA GLY A 251 3.78 -18.06 -1.89
C GLY A 251 2.77 -18.58 -2.90
N GLU A 252 1.64 -19.08 -2.42
CA GLU A 252 0.58 -19.64 -3.23
C GLU A 252 -0.07 -18.60 -4.14
N ILE A 253 -0.27 -17.37 -3.64
CA ILE A 253 -0.91 -16.28 -4.40
C ILE A 253 -0.03 -15.86 -5.59
N ILE A 254 1.26 -15.59 -5.35
CA ILE A 254 2.19 -15.13 -6.41
C ILE A 254 2.47 -16.26 -7.41
N GLU A 255 2.63 -17.50 -6.96
CA GLU A 255 2.78 -18.65 -7.85
C GLU A 255 1.58 -18.76 -8.81
N PHE A 256 0.35 -18.67 -8.26
CA PHE A 256 -0.86 -18.71 -9.07
C PHE A 256 -0.91 -17.54 -10.06
N ILE A 257 -0.74 -16.31 -9.59
CA ILE A 257 -0.76 -15.12 -10.44
C ILE A 257 0.29 -15.23 -11.56
N THR A 258 1.52 -15.58 -11.21
CA THR A 258 2.62 -15.60 -12.17
C THR A 258 2.56 -16.78 -13.14
N THR A 259 1.70 -17.76 -12.90
CA THR A 259 1.38 -18.79 -13.91
C THR A 259 0.74 -18.15 -15.16
N PHE A 260 -0.13 -17.17 -14.97
CA PHE A 260 -0.89 -16.53 -16.05
C PHE A 260 -0.35 -15.15 -16.43
N TRP A 261 0.06 -14.34 -15.46
CA TRP A 261 0.45 -12.95 -15.63
C TRP A 261 1.94 -12.73 -15.36
N THR A 262 2.52 -11.76 -16.04
CA THR A 262 3.84 -11.22 -15.68
C THR A 262 3.64 -10.14 -14.63
N LEU A 263 4.42 -10.19 -13.56
CA LEU A 263 4.54 -9.09 -12.60
C LEU A 263 5.78 -8.25 -12.94
N GLU A 264 5.66 -6.94 -12.73
CA GLU A 264 6.70 -5.95 -13.01
C GLU A 264 7.17 -5.30 -11.69
N PRO A 265 8.35 -4.66 -11.65
CA PRO A 265 8.80 -3.89 -10.49
C PRO A 265 7.75 -2.88 -10.06
N GLY A 266 7.45 -2.79 -8.76
CA GLY A 266 6.44 -1.90 -8.20
C GLY A 266 5.01 -2.38 -8.33
N ASP A 267 4.72 -3.52 -8.95
CA ASP A 267 3.39 -4.13 -8.84
C ASP A 267 3.09 -4.47 -7.38
N VAL A 268 1.82 -4.36 -7.02
CA VAL A 268 1.34 -4.68 -5.68
C VAL A 268 0.45 -5.91 -5.72
N VAL A 269 0.68 -6.85 -4.81
CA VAL A 269 -0.15 -8.04 -4.62
C VAL A 269 -0.71 -8.01 -3.21
N THR A 270 -2.04 -8.13 -3.09
CA THR A 270 -2.74 -8.11 -1.80
C THR A 270 -3.20 -9.53 -1.39
N THR A 271 -3.57 -9.69 -0.12
CA THR A 271 -3.92 -11.00 0.46
C THR A 271 -5.39 -11.13 0.86
N ALA A 272 -6.27 -10.29 0.33
CA ALA A 272 -7.64 -10.11 0.80
C ALA A 272 -7.74 -9.49 2.20
N THR A 273 -8.96 -9.17 2.59
CA THR A 273 -9.26 -8.48 3.85
C THR A 273 -9.63 -9.45 4.97
N PRO A 274 -9.22 -9.17 6.22
CA PRO A 274 -9.92 -9.63 7.43
C PRO A 274 -11.36 -9.11 7.47
N PRO A 275 -12.14 -9.34 8.55
CA PRO A 275 -13.53 -8.92 8.61
C PRO A 275 -13.74 -7.42 8.33
N ALA A 276 -14.29 -7.12 7.16
CA ALA A 276 -14.57 -5.78 6.68
C ALA A 276 -15.76 -5.13 7.40
N GLY A 277 -15.94 -3.83 7.23
CA GLY A 277 -17.07 -3.14 7.82
C GLY A 277 -17.43 -1.82 7.12
N PRO A 278 -18.66 -1.34 7.31
CA PRO A 278 -19.16 -0.14 6.66
C PRO A 278 -18.54 1.14 7.23
N PHE A 279 -18.49 2.17 6.40
CA PHE A 279 -18.14 3.54 6.78
C PHE A 279 -18.86 4.53 5.85
N LYS A 280 -18.81 5.82 6.17
CA LYS A 280 -19.54 6.89 5.49
C LYS A 280 -18.76 8.20 5.45
N PRO A 281 -19.17 9.18 4.65
CA PRO A 281 -18.58 10.51 4.68
C PRO A 281 -18.61 11.13 6.09
N GLY A 282 -17.50 11.79 6.46
CA GLY A 282 -17.26 12.36 7.78
C GLY A 282 -16.55 11.42 8.75
N ASP A 283 -16.40 10.14 8.39
CA ASP A 283 -15.61 9.19 9.16
C ASP A 283 -14.10 9.34 8.89
N VAL A 284 -13.32 8.79 9.81
CA VAL A 284 -11.89 8.53 9.63
C VAL A 284 -11.68 7.03 9.79
N ILE A 285 -11.14 6.39 8.76
CA ILE A 285 -10.81 4.96 8.79
C ILE A 285 -9.33 4.76 9.06
N GLU A 286 -9.02 3.71 9.82
CA GLU A 286 -7.65 3.34 10.15
C GLU A 286 -7.47 1.83 10.06
N ALA A 287 -6.42 1.42 9.39
CA ALA A 287 -5.93 0.05 9.35
C ALA A 287 -4.54 -0.01 9.99
N GLU A 288 -4.30 -1.03 10.80
CA GLU A 288 -2.98 -1.25 11.41
C GLU A 288 -2.56 -2.70 11.18
N ILE A 289 -1.30 -2.88 10.77
CA ILE A 289 -0.66 -4.20 10.70
C ILE A 289 0.66 -4.12 11.47
N GLU A 290 0.86 -5.08 12.37
CA GLU A 290 2.09 -5.22 13.14
C GLU A 290 3.32 -5.25 12.24
N GLY A 291 4.34 -4.45 12.58
CA GLY A 291 5.55 -4.28 11.77
C GLY A 291 5.44 -3.24 10.65
N ILE A 292 4.23 -2.91 10.18
CA ILE A 292 4.03 -1.87 9.16
C ILE A 292 3.68 -0.53 9.82
N GLY A 293 2.62 -0.49 10.63
CA GLY A 293 2.11 0.71 11.27
C GLY A 293 0.65 0.98 10.91
N VAL A 294 0.26 2.24 10.88
CA VAL A 294 -1.14 2.68 10.68
C VAL A 294 -1.30 3.39 9.35
N LEU A 295 -2.21 2.91 8.52
CA LEU A 295 -2.75 3.61 7.36
C LEU A 295 -4.06 4.30 7.79
N ARG A 296 -4.13 5.62 7.69
CA ARG A 296 -5.24 6.43 8.14
C ARG A 296 -5.69 7.35 7.03
N ASN A 297 -7.02 7.41 6.80
CA ASN A 297 -7.58 8.26 5.76
C ASN A 297 -8.89 8.90 6.22
N PRO A 298 -9.03 10.22 6.10
CA PRO A 298 -10.31 10.91 6.27
C PRO A 298 -11.23 10.63 5.08
N VAL A 299 -12.53 10.72 5.30
CA VAL A 299 -13.56 10.37 4.31
C VAL A 299 -14.49 11.54 4.06
N GLU A 300 -14.65 11.93 2.81
CA GLU A 300 -15.56 13.01 2.40
C GLU A 300 -16.55 12.54 1.34
N ALA A 301 -17.65 13.25 1.22
CA ALA A 301 -18.61 13.04 0.15
C ALA A 301 -18.22 13.82 -1.09
N ILE A 302 -18.33 13.20 -2.26
CA ILE A 302 -18.29 13.90 -3.53
C ILE A 302 -19.64 13.81 -4.23
N LYS A 303 -20.17 14.95 -4.64
CA LYS A 303 -21.40 15.00 -5.42
C LYS A 303 -21.08 14.60 -6.87
N VAL A 304 -21.71 13.54 -7.34
CA VAL A 304 -21.59 13.09 -8.72
C VAL A 304 -22.94 13.27 -9.42
N ASP A 305 -22.95 14.02 -10.51
CA ASP A 305 -24.14 14.17 -11.35
C ASP A 305 -24.33 12.90 -12.19
N LEU A 306 -25.25 12.05 -11.74
CA LEU A 306 -25.52 10.78 -12.40
C LEU A 306 -26.78 10.86 -13.26
N LYS A 307 -26.58 10.91 -14.55
CA LYS A 307 -27.67 10.68 -15.52
C LYS A 307 -28.30 9.27 -15.40
N TYR A 308 -27.60 8.35 -14.71
CA TYR A 308 -27.99 6.93 -14.58
C TYR A 308 -28.42 6.53 -13.17
N SER A 309 -28.33 7.42 -12.16
CA SER A 309 -28.66 7.10 -10.75
C SER A 309 -30.12 6.71 -10.52
N GLN A 310 -31.03 7.17 -11.38
CA GLN A 310 -32.45 6.83 -11.31
C GLN A 310 -32.75 5.39 -11.74
N GLN A 311 -31.79 4.68 -12.33
CA GLN A 311 -31.95 3.31 -12.83
C GLN A 311 -31.44 2.25 -11.85
N ILE A 312 -30.67 2.66 -10.83
CA ILE A 312 -30.12 1.74 -9.83
C ILE A 312 -31.00 1.87 -8.57
N ASN A 313 -31.94 0.98 -8.40
CA ASN A 313 -32.73 0.93 -7.17
C ASN A 313 -31.92 0.22 -6.08
N LEU A 314 -31.05 1.00 -5.38
CA LEU A 314 -30.17 0.49 -4.33
C LEU A 314 -30.91 -0.04 -3.09
N LYS A 315 -32.24 0.19 -2.98
CA LYS A 315 -33.06 -0.28 -1.86
C LYS A 315 -33.36 -1.78 -1.92
N ASP A 316 -33.24 -2.37 -3.10
CA ASP A 316 -33.56 -3.79 -3.33
C ASP A 316 -32.31 -4.70 -3.26
N ILE A 317 -31.14 -4.16 -2.84
CA ILE A 317 -29.84 -4.84 -2.95
C ILE A 317 -29.19 -5.09 -1.56
N VAL A 318 -29.88 -4.80 -0.47
CA VAL A 318 -29.36 -5.05 0.90
C VAL A 318 -29.84 -6.41 1.43
#